data_88b2166f19668a1ab90ef25f510ab3c3
#
_entry.id   88b2166f19668a1ab90ef25f510ab3c3
#
_cell.length_a   1.000
_cell.length_b   1.000
_cell.length_c   1.000
_cell.angle_alpha   90.00
_cell.angle_beta   90.00
_cell.angle_gamma   90.00
#
_symmetry.space_group_name_H-M   'P 1'
#
loop_
_entity.id
_entity.type
_entity.pdbx_description
1 polymer ?
#
loop_
_entity_poly.entity_id
_entity_poly.type
_entity_poly.pdbx_seq_one_letter_code
_entity_poly.pdbx_strand_id
1 'polypeptide(L)'
;MGLARELCNGWDDFEGDWIRSNRQPSCIGGYGERMPGGDDIHGKAARIADARIEGDRAIRRALADVSDPITIDVLLALAGGMLPEQIGRHVLSKGNKTGAISAAHERITVGCRLLAIHYGYISRPRGDP
;
A
#
# COMPACT_ATOMS: atom_id res chain seq x y z
N MET A 1 11.89 -2.67 19.91
CA MET A 1 10.67 -2.83 20.65
C MET A 1 9.54 -1.92 20.22
N GLY A 2 9.69 -0.64 20.20
CA GLY A 2 8.62 0.29 19.95
C GLY A 2 8.20 0.45 18.52
N LEU A 3 8.94 -0.09 17.57
CA LEU A 3 8.69 0.20 16.16
C LEU A 3 7.62 -0.66 15.50
N ALA A 4 7.24 -1.78 16.12
CA ALA A 4 6.27 -2.68 15.51
C ALA A 4 4.92 -2.00 15.24
N ARG A 5 4.45 -1.20 16.21
CA ARG A 5 3.20 -0.47 16.05
C ARG A 5 3.29 0.57 14.95
N GLU A 6 4.39 1.31 14.92
CA GLU A 6 4.60 2.37 13.93
C GLU A 6 4.67 1.77 12.51
N LEU A 7 5.32 0.62 12.39
CA LEU A 7 5.38 -0.07 11.10
C LEU A 7 3.99 -0.50 10.65
N CYS A 8 3.20 -1.06 11.56
CA CYS A 8 1.84 -1.45 11.24
C CYS A 8 0.97 -0.25 10.88
N ASN A 9 1.12 0.86 11.61
CA ASN A 9 0.37 2.06 11.33
C ASN A 9 0.70 2.62 9.95
N GLY A 10 1.98 2.63 9.59
CA GLY A 10 2.39 3.07 8.27
C GLY A 10 1.78 2.22 7.17
N TRP A 11 1.81 0.91 7.35
CA TRP A 11 1.19 0.00 6.40
C TRP A 11 -0.33 0.19 6.33
N ASP A 12 -0.99 0.34 7.48
CA ASP A 12 -2.44 0.52 7.52
C ASP A 12 -2.86 1.77 6.77
N ASP A 13 -2.11 2.85 6.92
CA ASP A 13 -2.40 4.09 6.18
C ASP A 13 -2.20 3.89 4.68
N PHE A 14 -1.14 3.22 4.28
CA PHE A 14 -0.90 2.91 2.88
C PHE A 14 -2.01 2.04 2.30
N GLU A 15 -2.40 1.01 3.03
CA GLU A 15 -3.48 0.12 2.60
C GLU A 15 -4.81 0.87 2.49
N GLY A 16 -5.07 1.78 3.42
CA GLY A 16 -6.26 2.63 3.35
C GLY A 16 -6.27 3.49 2.09
N ASP A 17 -5.13 4.08 1.74
CA ASP A 17 -5.01 4.85 0.52
C ASP A 17 -5.16 3.97 -0.72
N TRP A 18 -4.62 2.75 -0.66
CA TRP A 18 -4.76 1.77 -1.73
C TRP A 18 -6.24 1.45 -1.98
N ILE A 19 -6.98 1.20 -0.91
CA ILE A 19 -8.41 0.90 -1.00
C ILE A 19 -9.16 2.10 -1.58
N ARG A 20 -8.86 3.30 -1.09
CA ARG A 20 -9.49 4.52 -1.61
C ARG A 20 -9.22 4.73 -3.10
N SER A 21 -8.01 4.37 -3.55
CA SER A 21 -7.66 4.49 -4.95
C SER A 21 -8.38 3.47 -5.83
N ASN A 22 -9.06 2.52 -5.21
CA ASN A 22 -9.83 1.49 -5.88
C ASN A 22 -8.98 0.61 -6.79
N ARG A 23 -7.77 0.31 -6.33
CA ARG A 23 -6.85 -0.54 -7.10
C ARG A 23 -7.08 -2.02 -6.88
N GLN A 24 -7.90 -2.39 -5.89
CA GLN A 24 -8.25 -3.78 -5.64
C GLN A 24 -9.55 -4.11 -6.35
N PRO A 25 -9.51 -4.99 -7.35
CA PRO A 25 -10.72 -5.31 -8.11
C PRO A 25 -11.83 -5.90 -7.27
N SER A 26 -11.47 -6.69 -6.25
CA SER A 26 -12.45 -7.37 -5.42
C SER A 26 -13.34 -6.44 -4.62
N CYS A 27 -12.92 -5.22 -4.40
CA CYS A 27 -13.69 -4.29 -3.58
C CYS A 27 -14.84 -3.63 -4.32
N ILE A 28 -14.91 -3.83 -5.62
CA ILE A 28 -15.85 -3.11 -6.45
C ILE A 28 -17.08 -3.92 -6.78
N GLY A 29 -16.97 -5.23 -6.68
CA GLY A 29 -18.03 -6.11 -7.08
C GLY A 29 -19.30 -5.86 -6.29
N GLY A 30 -20.36 -5.61 -6.95
CA GLY A 30 -21.66 -5.49 -6.35
C GLY A 30 -22.10 -4.10 -5.94
N TYR A 31 -21.20 -3.14 -5.87
CA TYR A 31 -21.61 -1.81 -5.47
C TYR A 31 -22.42 -1.08 -6.53
N GLY A 32 -22.06 -1.26 -7.76
CA GLY A 32 -22.76 -0.59 -8.84
C GLY A 32 -24.19 -1.03 -9.03
N GLU A 33 -24.52 -2.20 -8.53
CA GLU A 33 -25.85 -2.77 -8.71
C GLU A 33 -26.86 -2.19 -7.76
N ARG A 34 -26.40 -1.55 -6.72
CA ARG A 34 -27.26 -1.09 -5.64
C ARG A 34 -27.33 0.41 -5.52
N MET A 35 -27.02 1.09 -6.57
CA MET A 35 -27.13 2.53 -6.55
C MET A 35 -28.57 2.93 -6.30
N PRO A 36 -28.83 3.72 -5.26
CA PRO A 36 -30.18 4.23 -5.07
C PRO A 36 -30.54 5.13 -6.25
N GLY A 37 -31.75 5.04 -6.67
CA GLY A 37 -32.23 5.93 -7.71
C GLY A 37 -32.30 7.36 -7.22
N GLY A 38 -32.43 8.27 -8.13
CA GLY A 38 -32.70 9.65 -7.79
C GLY A 38 -31.51 10.56 -7.84
N ASP A 39 -31.63 11.67 -7.17
CA ASP A 39 -30.73 12.81 -7.33
C ASP A 39 -29.35 12.62 -6.74
N ASP A 40 -29.21 11.64 -5.84
CA ASP A 40 -27.94 11.42 -5.15
C ASP A 40 -26.89 10.70 -5.98
N ILE A 41 -27.27 10.14 -7.11
CA ILE A 41 -26.35 9.35 -7.92
C ILE A 41 -25.15 10.18 -8.37
N HIS A 42 -25.40 11.38 -8.85
CA HIS A 42 -24.34 12.24 -9.34
C HIS A 42 -23.41 12.70 -8.22
N GLY A 43 -23.98 13.05 -7.07
CA GLY A 43 -23.18 13.46 -5.93
C GLY A 43 -22.32 12.34 -5.40
N LYS A 44 -22.86 11.12 -5.32
CA LYS A 44 -22.08 9.97 -4.86
C LYS A 44 -20.98 9.62 -5.85
N ALA A 45 -21.27 9.65 -7.14
CA ALA A 45 -20.27 9.36 -8.15
C ALA A 45 -19.13 10.36 -8.10
N ALA A 46 -19.43 11.63 -7.91
CA ALA A 46 -18.42 12.67 -7.79
C ALA A 46 -17.54 12.45 -6.56
N ARG A 47 -18.13 12.11 -5.41
CA ARG A 47 -17.37 11.85 -4.20
C ARG A 47 -16.49 10.63 -4.32
N ILE A 48 -16.99 9.57 -4.98
CA ILE A 48 -16.20 8.36 -5.22
C ILE A 48 -15.01 8.68 -6.12
N ALA A 49 -15.24 9.47 -7.16
CA ALA A 49 -14.19 9.87 -8.07
C ALA A 49 -13.13 10.70 -7.36
N ASP A 50 -13.55 11.64 -6.51
CA ASP A 50 -12.63 12.47 -5.74
C ASP A 50 -11.80 11.63 -4.77
N ALA A 51 -12.44 10.69 -4.07
CA ALA A 51 -11.74 9.81 -3.15
C ALA A 51 -10.71 8.94 -3.88
N ARG A 52 -11.03 8.49 -5.09
CA ARG A 52 -10.11 7.73 -5.92
C ARG A 52 -8.90 8.55 -6.31
N ILE A 53 -9.11 9.78 -6.74
CA ILE A 53 -8.03 10.67 -7.12
C ILE A 53 -7.13 10.96 -5.93
N GLU A 54 -7.72 11.24 -4.77
CA GLU A 54 -6.95 11.49 -3.56
C GLU A 54 -6.16 10.26 -3.13
N GLY A 55 -6.79 9.08 -3.16
CA GLY A 55 -6.12 7.83 -2.84
C GLY A 55 -4.94 7.58 -3.77
N ASP A 56 -5.14 7.78 -5.07
CA ASP A 56 -4.07 7.58 -6.05
C ASP A 56 -2.92 8.56 -5.83
N ARG A 57 -3.23 9.81 -5.53
CA ARG A 57 -2.19 10.81 -5.22
C ARG A 57 -1.42 10.44 -3.96
N ALA A 58 -2.13 9.97 -2.93
CA ALA A 58 -1.49 9.56 -1.69
C ALA A 58 -0.55 8.39 -1.92
N ILE A 59 -0.98 7.39 -2.71
CA ILE A 59 -0.14 6.25 -3.06
C ILE A 59 1.10 6.72 -3.81
N ARG A 60 0.95 7.58 -4.79
CA ARG A 60 2.08 8.08 -5.58
C ARG A 60 3.08 8.84 -4.72
N ARG A 61 2.59 9.65 -3.79
CA ARG A 61 3.47 10.39 -2.88
C ARG A 61 4.21 9.46 -1.94
N ALA A 62 3.52 8.47 -1.40
CA ALA A 62 4.15 7.50 -0.51
C ALA A 62 5.24 6.72 -1.24
N LEU A 63 4.95 6.24 -2.45
CA LEU A 63 5.93 5.49 -3.23
C LEU A 63 7.10 6.35 -3.68
N ALA A 64 6.86 7.61 -3.99
CA ALA A 64 7.95 8.54 -4.31
C ALA A 64 8.89 8.72 -3.13
N ASP A 65 8.35 8.77 -1.92
CA ASP A 65 9.15 8.90 -0.71
C ASP A 65 9.92 7.63 -0.37
N VAL A 66 9.36 6.46 -0.69
CA VAL A 66 10.06 5.18 -0.57
C VAL A 66 11.23 5.12 -1.54
N SER A 67 11.03 5.53 -2.76
CA SER A 67 11.99 5.71 -3.85
C SER A 67 12.72 4.48 -4.37
N ASP A 68 12.98 3.46 -3.58
CA ASP A 68 13.69 2.25 -4.04
C ASP A 68 12.76 1.39 -4.90
N PRO A 69 13.11 1.15 -6.18
CA PRO A 69 12.21 0.41 -7.08
C PRO A 69 11.84 -0.99 -6.61
N ILE A 70 12.78 -1.71 -6.03
CA ILE A 70 12.51 -3.08 -5.57
C ILE A 70 11.55 -3.04 -4.38
N THR A 71 11.76 -2.12 -3.45
CA THR A 71 10.86 -1.97 -2.30
C THR A 71 9.47 -1.54 -2.76
N ILE A 72 9.38 -0.65 -3.73
CA ILE A 72 8.10 -0.25 -4.32
C ILE A 72 7.38 -1.46 -4.90
N ASP A 73 8.07 -2.28 -5.68
CA ASP A 73 7.47 -3.47 -6.28
C ASP A 73 6.96 -4.43 -5.22
N VAL A 74 7.72 -4.61 -4.14
CA VAL A 74 7.31 -5.47 -3.03
C VAL A 74 6.06 -4.93 -2.34
N LEU A 75 6.02 -3.63 -2.08
CA LEU A 75 4.84 -3.01 -1.44
C LEU A 75 3.60 -3.11 -2.31
N LEU A 76 3.74 -2.89 -3.60
CA LEU A 76 2.62 -3.01 -4.53
C LEU A 76 2.13 -4.45 -4.62
N ALA A 77 3.04 -5.41 -4.65
CA ALA A 77 2.67 -6.82 -4.67
C ALA A 77 1.94 -7.22 -3.39
N LEU A 78 2.41 -6.74 -2.24
CA LEU A 78 1.77 -7.02 -0.97
C LEU A 78 0.38 -6.41 -0.91
N ALA A 79 0.22 -5.17 -1.35
CA ALA A 79 -1.07 -4.50 -1.38
C ALA A 79 -2.04 -5.20 -2.32
N GLY A 80 -1.53 -5.79 -3.38
CA GLY A 80 -2.33 -6.57 -4.32
C GLY A 80 -2.72 -7.96 -3.83
N GLY A 81 -2.29 -8.35 -2.63
CA GLY A 81 -2.67 -9.63 -2.03
C GLY A 81 -1.68 -10.75 -2.22
N MET A 82 -0.49 -10.47 -2.75
CA MET A 82 0.53 -11.50 -2.94
C MET A 82 1.12 -11.93 -1.60
N LEU A 83 1.30 -13.22 -1.41
CA LEU A 83 1.88 -13.76 -0.19
C LEU A 83 3.39 -13.59 -0.17
N PRO A 84 4.02 -13.56 1.02
CA PRO A 84 5.48 -13.37 1.10
C PRO A 84 6.30 -14.34 0.28
N GLU A 85 5.93 -15.61 0.25
CA GLU A 85 6.65 -16.58 -0.57
C GLU A 85 6.60 -16.22 -2.04
N GLN A 86 5.42 -15.81 -2.51
CA GLN A 86 5.24 -15.40 -3.90
C GLN A 86 6.04 -14.15 -4.23
N ILE A 87 6.05 -13.19 -3.32
CA ILE A 87 6.84 -11.98 -3.48
C ILE A 87 8.32 -12.33 -3.59
N GLY A 88 8.80 -13.18 -2.71
CA GLY A 88 10.20 -13.60 -2.73
C GLY A 88 10.58 -14.28 -4.03
N ARG A 89 9.71 -15.13 -4.56
CA ARG A 89 10.00 -15.87 -5.78
C ARG A 89 9.86 -15.02 -7.04
N HIS A 90 8.78 -14.24 -7.13
CA HIS A 90 8.45 -13.54 -8.36
C HIS A 90 9.01 -12.13 -8.44
N VAL A 91 9.10 -11.44 -7.33
CA VAL A 91 9.62 -10.07 -7.31
C VAL A 91 11.11 -10.06 -7.01
N LEU A 92 11.54 -10.88 -6.06
CA LEU A 92 12.93 -10.89 -5.60
C LEU A 92 13.76 -12.01 -6.23
N SER A 93 13.15 -12.83 -7.07
CA SER A 93 13.83 -13.89 -7.85
C SER A 93 14.57 -14.92 -6.97
N LYS A 94 14.02 -15.23 -5.81
CA LYS A 94 14.60 -16.25 -4.94
C LYS A 94 14.14 -17.65 -5.34
N GLY A 95 15.05 -18.61 -5.29
CA GLY A 95 14.76 -19.94 -5.80
C GLY A 95 14.11 -20.88 -4.81
N ASN A 96 14.36 -20.75 -3.52
CA ASN A 96 13.80 -21.67 -2.55
C ASN A 96 12.81 -20.96 -1.61
N LYS A 97 11.95 -21.76 -0.99
CA LYS A 97 10.85 -21.25 -0.17
C LYS A 97 11.35 -20.45 1.02
N THR A 98 12.31 -20.99 1.77
CA THR A 98 12.81 -20.32 2.97
C THR A 98 13.49 -19.01 2.63
N GLY A 99 14.33 -19.00 1.61
CA GLY A 99 14.99 -17.79 1.16
C GLY A 99 14.02 -16.77 0.61
N ALA A 100 12.98 -17.23 -0.10
CA ALA A 100 11.97 -16.35 -0.64
C ALA A 100 11.20 -15.63 0.47
N ILE A 101 10.74 -16.39 1.47
CA ILE A 101 9.99 -15.82 2.59
C ILE A 101 10.87 -14.84 3.37
N SER A 102 12.09 -15.24 3.67
CA SER A 102 13.02 -14.42 4.44
C SER A 102 13.33 -13.10 3.72
N ALA A 103 13.62 -13.16 2.43
CA ALA A 103 13.90 -11.97 1.65
C ALA A 103 12.68 -11.06 1.55
N ALA A 104 11.50 -11.64 1.39
CA ALA A 104 10.27 -10.87 1.34
C ALA A 104 10.01 -10.14 2.65
N HIS A 105 10.16 -10.83 3.76
CA HIS A 105 9.96 -10.20 5.07
C HIS A 105 10.93 -9.04 5.30
N GLU A 106 12.18 -9.22 4.91
CA GLU A 106 13.16 -8.17 5.03
C GLU A 106 12.76 -6.93 4.23
N ARG A 107 12.36 -7.10 2.98
CA ARG A 107 11.94 -5.99 2.14
C ARG A 107 10.64 -5.36 2.60
N ILE A 108 9.71 -6.16 3.06
CA ILE A 108 8.46 -5.66 3.61
C ILE A 108 8.74 -4.79 4.84
N THR A 109 9.62 -5.24 5.71
CA THR A 109 9.98 -4.47 6.90
C THR A 109 10.61 -3.12 6.53
N VAL A 110 11.53 -3.12 5.58
CA VAL A 110 12.13 -1.88 5.09
C VAL A 110 11.06 -0.96 4.51
N GLY A 111 10.18 -1.50 3.68
CA GLY A 111 9.11 -0.72 3.08
C GLY A 111 8.16 -0.13 4.09
N CYS A 112 7.74 -0.94 5.06
CA CYS A 112 6.84 -0.46 6.11
C CYS A 112 7.49 0.63 6.96
N ARG A 113 8.80 0.53 7.20
CA ARG A 113 9.52 1.57 7.92
C ARG A 113 9.51 2.89 7.15
N LEU A 114 9.77 2.82 5.85
CA LEU A 114 9.75 4.02 5.01
C LEU A 114 8.35 4.62 4.94
N LEU A 115 7.32 3.78 4.89
CA LEU A 115 5.94 4.26 4.94
C LEU A 115 5.63 4.91 6.29
N ALA A 116 6.10 4.33 7.37
CA ALA A 116 5.88 4.91 8.70
C ALA A 116 6.54 6.28 8.82
N ILE A 117 7.71 6.44 8.21
CA ILE A 117 8.38 7.74 8.16
C ILE A 117 7.56 8.71 7.30
N HIS A 118 7.09 8.27 6.15
CA HIS A 118 6.28 9.09 5.24
C HIS A 118 5.00 9.58 5.91
N TYR A 119 4.31 8.69 6.63
CA TYR A 119 3.05 9.05 7.30
C TYR A 119 3.25 9.70 8.67
N GLY A 120 4.49 9.87 9.12
CA GLY A 120 4.77 10.62 10.33
C GLY A 120 4.77 9.83 11.63
N TYR A 121 4.74 8.51 11.57
CA TYR A 121 4.78 7.68 12.78
C TYR A 121 6.19 7.51 13.32
N ILE A 122 7.19 7.63 12.47
CA ILE A 122 8.60 7.55 12.84
C ILE A 122 9.28 8.81 12.30
N SER A 123 10.12 9.41 13.12
CA SER A 123 10.87 10.59 12.68
C SER A 123 11.97 10.19 11.70
N ARG A 124 12.16 11.03 10.68
CA ARG A 124 13.24 10.82 9.74
C ARG A 124 14.57 10.95 10.48
N PRO A 125 15.54 10.06 10.21
CA PRO A 125 16.83 10.13 10.92
C PRO A 125 17.49 11.48 10.76
N ARG A 126 18.01 12.00 11.84
CA ARG A 126 18.73 13.26 11.83
C ARG A 126 20.14 13.06 11.28
N GLY A 127 20.65 14.06 10.64
CA GLY A 127 22.00 14.02 10.13
C GLY A 127 22.11 13.38 8.76
N ASP A 128 21.03 12.95 8.18
CA ASP A 128 21.07 12.49 6.81
C ASP A 128 21.26 13.70 5.91
N PRO A 129 22.28 13.66 5.09
CA PRO A 129 22.53 14.76 4.17
C PRO A 129 21.46 14.86 3.10
#